data_3f05dc296d53704cbd5e39e388cc7da0
#
_entry.id   3f05dc296d53704cbd5e39e388cc7da0
#
_cell.length_a   1.000
_cell.length_b   1.000
_cell.length_c   1.000
_cell.angle_alpha   90.00
_cell.angle_beta   90.00
_cell.angle_gamma   90.00
#
_symmetry.space_group_name_H-M   'P 1'
#
loop_
_entity.id
_entity.type
_entity.pdbx_description
1 polymer ?
#
loop_
_entity_poly.entity_id
_entity_poly.type
_entity_poly.pdbx_seq_one_letter_code
_entity_poly.pdbx_strand_id
1 'polypeptide(L)'
;MNHMTIRPADLTRFDGNPNTNTTAELSQEMKTYYDRRLIDLAQPLLVHDQFGQKRPIPRNNGRLIEFHKFSPLAKATTELTEGVTPDGKKLSVSAVTATVKQYGDYVTISDQVDLLTIDPVLTQAQRILANQAGLTLDTITRDILVTGTNVQYAEGQVAARAELVGGDPTPENNHYLTVKAVKMAVRTLKVQNTPMLDGSYVGIIHPDVSFDLTEDPDWKYPHQYVDTEHIYANETGKIAGVRFVETSEAKKLPSAGSGGRDVYCTLILGSDAYGVTEATGGGL
;
A
#
# COMPACT_ATOMS: atom_id res chain seq x y z
N MET A 1 22.23 7.55 65.17
CA MET A 1 21.13 6.93 64.45
C MET A 1 20.23 8.07 63.96
N ASN A 2 20.36 8.48 62.70
CA ASN A 2 19.47 9.48 62.11
C ASN A 2 18.20 8.80 61.64
N HIS A 3 17.12 9.02 62.34
CA HIS A 3 15.78 8.64 61.84
C HIS A 3 15.40 9.60 60.69
N MET A 4 15.42 9.09 59.52
CA MET A 4 14.89 9.78 58.33
C MET A 4 13.36 9.71 58.39
N THR A 5 12.73 10.79 58.83
CA THR A 5 11.26 10.91 58.88
C THR A 5 10.78 11.28 57.48
N ILE A 6 10.15 10.36 56.78
CA ILE A 6 9.50 10.59 55.49
C ILE A 6 8.26 11.47 55.75
N ARG A 7 8.20 12.67 55.15
CA ARG A 7 7.08 13.59 55.31
C ARG A 7 5.89 13.10 54.44
N PRO A 8 4.63 13.25 54.93
CA PRO A 8 3.44 12.83 54.17
C PRO A 8 3.33 13.45 52.76
N ALA A 9 3.96 14.59 52.52
CA ALA A 9 4.00 15.26 51.21
C ALA A 9 4.82 14.48 50.14
N ASP A 10 5.72 13.58 50.60
CA ASP A 10 6.51 12.79 49.64
C ASP A 10 5.75 11.55 49.13
N LEU A 11 4.67 11.17 49.82
CA LEU A 11 3.81 10.04 49.41
C LEU A 11 2.77 10.41 48.36
N THR A 12 2.42 11.70 48.23
CA THR A 12 1.47 12.15 47.20
C THR A 12 2.06 12.19 45.80
N ARG A 13 3.39 12.02 45.67
CA ARG A 13 4.04 11.87 44.35
C ARG A 13 3.84 10.50 43.70
N PHE A 14 3.33 9.54 44.43
CA PHE A 14 3.04 8.17 43.92
C PHE A 14 1.56 7.94 43.68
N ASP A 15 0.74 8.97 43.78
CA ASP A 15 -0.69 8.85 43.56
C ASP A 15 -0.96 8.80 42.05
N GLY A 16 -1.14 7.60 41.56
CA GLY A 16 -2.00 7.13 40.47
C GLY A 16 -2.08 7.90 39.14
N ASN A 17 -1.25 8.87 38.91
CA ASN A 17 -1.16 9.45 37.57
C ASN A 17 -0.24 8.54 36.74
N PRO A 18 -0.72 7.90 35.64
CA PRO A 18 0.21 7.22 34.77
C PRO A 18 1.25 8.26 34.38
N ASN A 19 2.53 7.92 34.55
CA ASN A 19 3.64 8.76 34.15
C ASN A 19 3.62 8.83 32.62
N THR A 20 2.61 9.52 32.12
CA THR A 20 2.52 9.92 30.73
C THR A 20 3.55 11.01 30.57
N ASN A 21 4.73 10.67 30.06
CA ASN A 21 5.59 11.64 29.46
C ASN A 21 4.76 12.32 28.37
N THR A 22 4.08 13.41 28.81
CA THR A 22 3.33 14.22 27.87
C THR A 22 4.32 14.83 26.90
N THR A 23 3.91 14.97 25.67
CA THR A 23 4.68 15.54 24.58
C THR A 23 5.30 16.91 24.92
N ALA A 24 4.90 17.53 26.03
CA ALA A 24 5.40 18.80 26.54
C ALA A 24 6.71 18.70 27.34
N GLU A 25 7.04 17.52 27.89
CA GLU A 25 8.18 17.35 28.80
C GLU A 25 9.44 16.77 28.15
N LEU A 26 9.30 16.14 26.97
CA LEU A 26 10.45 15.71 26.15
C LEU A 26 10.99 16.90 25.35
N SER A 27 12.31 17.12 25.41
CA SER A 27 12.93 18.14 24.57
C SER A 27 12.61 17.90 23.09
N GLN A 28 12.42 18.95 22.31
CA GLN A 28 12.12 18.84 20.87
C GLN A 28 13.18 18.02 20.11
N GLU A 29 14.41 18.04 20.58
CA GLU A 29 15.53 17.30 20.00
C GLU A 29 15.38 15.78 20.18
N MET A 30 14.93 15.33 21.36
CA MET A 30 14.65 13.90 21.59
C MET A 30 13.49 13.42 20.75
N LYS A 31 12.42 14.21 20.62
CA LYS A 31 11.27 13.88 19.75
C LYS A 31 11.73 13.72 18.30
N THR A 32 12.52 14.64 17.79
CA THR A 32 13.02 14.60 16.41
C THR A 32 13.89 13.37 16.15
N TYR A 33 14.69 12.94 17.12
CA TYR A 33 15.56 11.77 16.98
C TYR A 33 14.77 10.46 16.94
N TYR A 34 13.80 10.27 17.82
CA TYR A 34 12.94 9.07 17.84
C TYR A 34 12.09 8.99 16.59
N ASP A 35 11.50 10.09 16.15
CA ASP A 35 10.67 10.16 14.96
C ASP A 35 11.43 9.79 13.70
N ARG A 36 12.66 10.29 13.52
CA ARG A 36 13.53 9.90 12.39
C ARG A 36 13.80 8.41 12.36
N ARG A 37 14.13 7.83 13.48
CA ARG A 37 14.47 6.41 13.55
C ARG A 37 13.26 5.53 13.29
N LEU A 38 12.09 5.95 13.74
CA LEU A 38 10.83 5.26 13.47
C LEU A 38 10.51 5.26 11.97
N ILE A 39 10.64 6.37 11.29
CA ILE A 39 10.40 6.49 9.85
C ILE A 39 11.37 5.61 9.05
N ASP A 40 12.65 5.65 9.35
CA ASP A 40 13.66 4.86 8.66
C ASP A 40 13.40 3.35 8.77
N LEU A 41 12.89 2.89 9.91
CA LEU A 41 12.55 1.48 10.13
C LEU A 41 11.23 1.06 9.48
N ALA A 42 10.32 1.99 9.27
CA ALA A 42 8.99 1.71 8.69
C ALA A 42 9.02 1.67 7.15
N GLN A 43 9.85 2.49 6.50
CA GLN A 43 9.90 2.63 5.03
C GLN A 43 10.07 1.31 4.25
N PRO A 44 10.93 0.37 4.66
CA PRO A 44 11.12 -0.88 3.91
C PRO A 44 9.89 -1.79 3.84
N LEU A 45 8.89 -1.57 4.68
CA LEU A 45 7.67 -2.39 4.74
C LEU A 45 6.55 -1.89 3.81
N LEU A 46 6.72 -0.70 3.21
CA LEU A 46 5.72 -0.11 2.33
C LEU A 46 5.83 -0.70 0.93
N VAL A 47 4.93 -1.59 0.56
CA VAL A 47 4.85 -2.20 -0.78
C VAL A 47 3.85 -1.44 -1.66
N HIS A 48 2.65 -1.16 -1.15
CA HIS A 48 1.58 -0.54 -1.92
C HIS A 48 1.81 0.94 -2.24
N ASP A 49 2.70 1.63 -1.52
CA ASP A 49 3.07 3.03 -1.76
C ASP A 49 4.20 3.21 -2.80
N GLN A 50 4.88 2.11 -3.18
CA GLN A 50 6.08 2.20 -4.03
C GLN A 50 5.77 2.64 -5.46
N PHE A 51 4.61 2.24 -5.99
CA PHE A 51 4.25 2.35 -7.41
C PHE A 51 3.31 3.52 -7.72
N GLY A 52 2.96 4.34 -6.73
CA GLY A 52 2.12 5.51 -6.88
C GLY A 52 2.88 6.78 -7.27
N GLN A 53 2.15 7.73 -7.85
CA GLN A 53 2.68 9.07 -8.09
C GLN A 53 2.85 9.83 -6.76
N LYS A 54 4.09 10.03 -6.32
CA LYS A 54 4.39 10.72 -5.06
C LYS A 54 4.38 12.24 -5.24
N ARG A 55 3.54 12.94 -4.47
CA ARG A 55 3.47 14.41 -4.45
C ARG A 55 3.37 14.89 -3.00
N PRO A 56 4.47 15.42 -2.42
CA PRO A 56 4.47 15.94 -1.07
C PRO A 56 3.72 17.27 -0.98
N ILE A 57 3.02 17.51 0.14
CA ILE A 57 2.42 18.80 0.46
C ILE A 57 3.46 19.64 1.22
N PRO A 58 3.83 20.84 0.75
CA PRO A 58 4.73 21.73 1.47
C PRO A 58 4.15 22.17 2.82
N ARG A 59 5.02 22.51 3.78
CA ARG A 59 4.60 23.07 5.08
C ARG A 59 3.67 24.27 4.89
N ASN A 60 2.67 24.41 5.76
CA ASN A 60 1.71 25.52 5.82
C ASN A 60 0.73 25.62 4.63
N ASN A 61 0.64 24.61 3.77
CA ASN A 61 -0.28 24.60 2.62
C ASN A 61 -1.55 23.77 2.85
N GLY A 62 -1.93 23.52 4.10
CA GLY A 62 -3.14 22.79 4.43
C GLY A 62 -2.97 21.27 4.31
N ARG A 63 -4.10 20.54 4.34
CA ARG A 63 -4.17 19.07 4.34
C ARG A 63 -4.73 18.48 3.05
N LEU A 64 -5.12 19.31 2.10
CA LEU A 64 -5.77 18.88 0.85
C LEU A 64 -4.80 19.03 -0.31
N ILE A 65 -4.69 17.99 -1.13
CA ILE A 65 -4.00 18.02 -2.41
C ILE A 65 -4.97 17.62 -3.52
N GLU A 66 -4.84 18.24 -4.69
CA GLU A 66 -5.60 17.90 -5.88
C GLU A 66 -4.67 17.35 -6.96
N PHE A 67 -5.04 16.19 -7.50
CA PHE A 67 -4.41 15.60 -8.67
C PHE A 67 -5.28 15.90 -9.89
N HIS A 68 -4.73 16.61 -10.87
CA HIS A 68 -5.44 16.97 -12.08
C HIS A 68 -5.25 15.91 -13.16
N LYS A 69 -6.35 15.46 -13.74
CA LYS A 69 -6.36 14.56 -14.89
C LYS A 69 -6.97 15.28 -16.08
N PHE A 70 -6.20 15.40 -17.15
CA PHE A 70 -6.69 15.92 -18.43
C PHE A 70 -7.31 14.79 -19.25
N SER A 71 -8.48 15.05 -19.80
CA SER A 71 -9.10 14.13 -20.73
C SER A 71 -8.49 14.28 -22.13
N PRO A 72 -8.22 13.18 -22.85
CA PRO A 72 -7.73 13.27 -24.21
C PRO A 72 -8.77 13.92 -25.11
N LEU A 73 -8.32 14.71 -26.10
CA LEU A 73 -9.18 15.27 -27.11
C LEU A 73 -9.60 14.19 -28.12
N ALA A 74 -10.81 14.31 -28.65
CA ALA A 74 -11.23 13.46 -29.74
C ALA A 74 -10.33 13.67 -30.96
N LYS A 75 -10.11 12.60 -31.72
CA LYS A 75 -9.31 12.64 -32.96
C LYS A 75 -9.82 13.73 -33.93
N ALA A 76 -8.93 14.50 -34.47
CA ALA A 76 -9.26 15.50 -35.51
C ALA A 76 -9.24 14.81 -36.89
N THR A 77 -10.37 14.25 -37.28
CA THR A 77 -10.50 13.47 -38.52
C THR A 77 -11.17 14.28 -39.64
N THR A 78 -11.58 15.51 -39.37
CA THR A 78 -12.21 16.38 -40.37
C THR A 78 -11.13 17.14 -41.13
N GLU A 79 -11.19 17.11 -42.47
CA GLU A 79 -10.30 17.89 -43.31
C GLU A 79 -10.53 19.39 -43.10
N LEU A 80 -9.44 20.14 -43.14
CA LEU A 80 -9.50 21.60 -43.01
C LEU A 80 -9.83 22.19 -44.35
N THR A 81 -10.74 23.16 -44.39
CA THR A 81 -11.05 23.93 -45.56
C THR A 81 -10.11 25.15 -45.67
N GLU A 82 -9.53 25.38 -46.82
CA GLU A 82 -8.64 26.52 -47.04
C GLU A 82 -9.35 27.84 -46.74
N GLY A 83 -8.70 28.71 -45.96
CA GLY A 83 -9.22 30.00 -45.53
C GLY A 83 -10.27 29.98 -44.40
N VAL A 84 -10.61 28.82 -43.86
CA VAL A 84 -11.54 28.68 -42.73
C VAL A 84 -10.82 28.24 -41.48
N THR A 85 -10.90 29.03 -40.42
CA THR A 85 -10.36 28.64 -39.10
C THR A 85 -11.33 27.67 -38.42
N PRO A 86 -10.88 26.45 -38.04
CA PRO A 86 -11.75 25.50 -37.37
C PRO A 86 -12.09 25.95 -35.95
N ASP A 87 -13.23 25.50 -35.43
CA ASP A 87 -13.63 25.77 -34.05
C ASP A 87 -12.65 25.15 -33.09
N GLY A 88 -12.22 25.92 -32.06
CA GLY A 88 -11.34 25.47 -31.02
C GLY A 88 -12.02 24.48 -30.08
N LYS A 89 -11.30 23.43 -29.66
CA LYS A 89 -11.77 22.46 -28.66
C LYS A 89 -11.33 22.89 -27.26
N LYS A 90 -12.22 22.74 -26.29
CA LYS A 90 -11.92 23.00 -24.87
C LYS A 90 -11.25 21.78 -24.23
N LEU A 91 -10.24 22.02 -23.41
CA LEU A 91 -9.65 20.99 -22.54
C LEU A 91 -10.59 20.72 -21.37
N SER A 92 -10.84 19.43 -21.11
CA SER A 92 -11.58 18.99 -19.93
C SER A 92 -10.60 18.49 -18.87
N VAL A 93 -10.72 19.01 -17.66
CA VAL A 93 -9.89 18.66 -16.50
C VAL A 93 -10.81 18.08 -15.44
N SER A 94 -10.44 16.93 -14.90
CA SER A 94 -11.03 16.36 -13.70
C SER A 94 -10.02 16.40 -12.55
N ALA A 95 -10.46 16.77 -11.36
CA ALA A 95 -9.62 16.80 -10.17
C ALA A 95 -9.97 15.62 -9.25
N VAL A 96 -8.95 14.94 -8.75
CA VAL A 96 -9.07 13.93 -7.69
C VAL A 96 -8.43 14.53 -6.45
N THR A 97 -9.23 14.69 -5.39
CA THR A 97 -8.77 15.29 -4.12
C THR A 97 -8.36 14.22 -3.14
N ALA A 98 -7.23 14.44 -2.45
CA ALA A 98 -6.80 13.61 -1.33
C ALA A 98 -6.58 14.48 -0.09
N THR A 99 -7.02 13.98 1.07
CA THR A 99 -6.85 14.66 2.35
C THR A 99 -5.88 13.87 3.21
N VAL A 100 -4.79 14.49 3.64
CA VAL A 100 -3.82 13.88 4.55
C VAL A 100 -4.45 13.70 5.92
N LYS A 101 -4.38 12.48 6.45
CA LYS A 101 -4.80 12.10 7.79
C LYS A 101 -3.58 11.70 8.61
N GLN A 102 -3.64 11.87 9.90
CA GLN A 102 -2.59 11.44 10.82
C GLN A 102 -3.02 10.14 11.49
N TYR A 103 -2.12 9.18 11.52
CA TYR A 103 -2.27 7.91 12.20
C TYR A 103 -1.09 7.76 13.16
N GLY A 104 -1.32 7.17 14.32
CA GLY A 104 -0.26 6.96 15.29
C GLY A 104 -0.74 6.11 16.46
N ASP A 105 0.20 5.47 17.12
CA ASP A 105 0.01 4.70 18.34
C ASP A 105 1.19 4.95 19.28
N TYR A 106 1.08 4.58 20.55
CA TYR A 106 2.13 4.75 21.51
C TYR A 106 2.16 3.61 22.53
N VAL A 107 3.35 3.32 23.05
CA VAL A 107 3.57 2.35 24.12
C VAL A 107 4.09 3.09 25.33
N THR A 108 3.43 2.90 26.48
CA THR A 108 3.90 3.43 27.77
C THR A 108 4.78 2.38 28.46
N ILE A 109 5.98 2.79 28.84
CA ILE A 109 6.93 1.97 29.60
C ILE A 109 7.17 2.69 30.91
N SER A 110 7.04 1.97 32.05
CA SER A 110 7.35 2.54 33.36
C SER A 110 8.86 2.56 33.61
N ASP A 111 9.34 3.59 34.31
CA ASP A 111 10.76 3.74 34.67
C ASP A 111 11.29 2.50 35.42
N GLN A 112 10.43 1.84 36.18
CA GLN A 112 10.78 0.65 36.93
C GLN A 112 11.03 -0.56 36.03
N VAL A 113 10.28 -0.69 34.93
CA VAL A 113 10.51 -1.75 33.92
C VAL A 113 11.81 -1.50 33.17
N ASP A 114 12.07 -0.27 32.77
CA ASP A 114 13.32 0.10 32.09
C ASP A 114 14.57 -0.14 32.97
N LEU A 115 14.43 0.11 34.27
CA LEU A 115 15.53 -0.07 35.25
C LEU A 115 15.78 -1.54 35.60
N LEU A 116 14.74 -2.37 35.66
CA LEU A 116 14.83 -3.73 36.19
C LEU A 116 14.92 -4.82 35.14
N THR A 117 14.60 -4.50 33.90
CA THR A 117 14.60 -5.48 32.81
C THR A 117 16.00 -5.62 32.20
N ILE A 118 16.43 -6.87 32.05
CA ILE A 118 17.72 -7.19 31.39
C ILE A 118 17.68 -6.89 29.91
N ASP A 119 16.52 -7.02 29.28
CA ASP A 119 16.33 -6.78 27.86
C ASP A 119 16.10 -5.30 27.53
N PRO A 120 16.59 -4.78 26.38
CA PRO A 120 16.40 -3.40 25.97
C PRO A 120 14.95 -3.17 25.49
N VAL A 121 14.00 -3.05 26.43
CA VAL A 121 12.55 -2.94 26.17
C VAL A 121 12.25 -1.72 25.28
N LEU A 122 12.92 -0.60 25.49
CA LEU A 122 12.73 0.61 24.70
C LEU A 122 13.10 0.41 23.23
N THR A 123 14.21 -0.26 22.96
CA THR A 123 14.65 -0.57 21.58
C THR A 123 13.69 -1.54 20.89
N GLN A 124 13.19 -2.53 21.61
CA GLN A 124 12.19 -3.48 21.08
C GLN A 124 10.85 -2.79 20.81
N ALA A 125 10.40 -1.92 21.72
CA ALA A 125 9.19 -1.12 21.53
C ALA A 125 9.28 -0.23 20.28
N GLN A 126 10.41 0.45 20.06
CA GLN A 126 10.64 1.24 18.85
C GLN A 126 10.54 0.40 17.57
N ARG A 127 11.16 -0.79 17.57
CA ARG A 127 11.11 -1.71 16.43
C ARG A 127 9.70 -2.19 16.13
N ILE A 128 8.95 -2.55 17.16
CA ILE A 128 7.55 -3.01 17.03
C ILE A 128 6.66 -1.87 16.52
N LEU A 129 6.80 -0.66 17.07
CA LEU A 129 6.05 0.51 16.62
C LEU A 129 6.39 0.90 15.18
N ALA A 130 7.66 0.80 14.78
CA ALA A 130 8.07 1.04 13.39
C ALA A 130 7.42 0.05 12.42
N ASN A 131 7.42 -1.23 12.76
CA ASN A 131 6.75 -2.27 11.97
C ASN A 131 5.24 -2.01 11.89
N GLN A 132 4.60 -1.69 13.02
CA GLN A 132 3.18 -1.36 13.08
C GLN A 132 2.84 -0.14 12.20
N ALA A 133 3.65 0.92 12.26
CA ALA A 133 3.46 2.11 11.43
C ALA A 133 3.53 1.78 9.94
N GLY A 134 4.54 1.02 9.51
CA GLY A 134 4.67 0.56 8.13
C GLY A 134 3.46 -0.26 7.66
N LEU A 135 3.07 -1.27 8.41
CA LEU A 135 1.92 -2.13 8.11
C LEU A 135 0.60 -1.33 8.08
N THR A 136 0.45 -0.34 8.97
CA THR A 136 -0.75 0.50 9.00
C THR A 136 -0.87 1.34 7.73
N LEU A 137 0.21 1.99 7.31
CA LEU A 137 0.22 2.81 6.08
C LEU A 137 -0.03 1.94 4.85
N ASP A 138 0.67 0.81 4.74
CA ASP A 138 0.50 -0.15 3.66
C ASP A 138 -0.94 -0.67 3.57
N THR A 139 -1.55 -1.02 4.71
CA THR A 139 -2.94 -1.47 4.81
C THR A 139 -3.92 -0.40 4.34
N ILE A 140 -3.72 0.86 4.73
CA ILE A 140 -4.62 1.96 4.34
C ILE A 140 -4.54 2.19 2.83
N THR A 141 -3.33 2.23 2.26
CA THR A 141 -3.14 2.39 0.82
C THR A 141 -3.74 1.22 0.05
N ARG A 142 -3.48 -0.01 0.48
CA ARG A 142 -4.07 -1.24 -0.07
C ARG A 142 -5.60 -1.18 -0.09
N ASP A 143 -6.20 -0.83 1.03
CA ASP A 143 -7.66 -0.82 1.16
C ASP A 143 -8.31 0.23 0.25
N ILE A 144 -7.65 1.36 0.03
CA ILE A 144 -8.07 2.37 -0.96
C ILE A 144 -7.96 1.82 -2.38
N LEU A 145 -6.86 1.17 -2.73
CA LEU A 145 -6.65 0.61 -4.07
C LEU A 145 -7.69 -0.45 -4.43
N VAL A 146 -8.08 -1.29 -3.47
CA VAL A 146 -9.09 -2.34 -3.68
C VAL A 146 -10.51 -1.79 -3.88
N THR A 147 -10.78 -0.53 -3.53
CA THR A 147 -12.09 0.10 -3.81
C THR A 147 -12.28 0.50 -5.28
N GLY A 148 -11.28 0.31 -6.13
CA GLY A 148 -11.35 0.60 -7.55
C GLY A 148 -12.49 -0.13 -8.25
N THR A 149 -13.06 0.48 -9.28
CA THR A 149 -14.22 -0.04 -10.03
C THR A 149 -13.84 -0.95 -11.19
N ASN A 150 -12.56 -0.93 -11.61
CA ASN A 150 -12.08 -1.77 -12.70
C ASN A 150 -11.69 -3.15 -12.15
N VAL A 151 -12.67 -4.03 -12.03
CA VAL A 151 -12.53 -5.36 -11.41
C VAL A 151 -12.77 -6.45 -12.44
N GLN A 152 -11.91 -7.46 -12.44
CA GLN A 152 -12.04 -8.70 -13.21
C GLN A 152 -12.10 -9.87 -12.23
N TYR A 153 -13.08 -10.77 -12.39
CA TYR A 153 -13.21 -11.96 -11.55
C TYR A 153 -12.64 -13.17 -12.30
N ALA A 154 -11.62 -13.80 -11.71
CA ALA A 154 -10.89 -14.95 -12.27
C ALA A 154 -10.65 -14.77 -13.79
N GLU A 155 -10.98 -15.75 -14.60
CA GLU A 155 -10.86 -15.69 -16.07
C GLU A 155 -12.01 -14.95 -16.77
N GLY A 156 -12.77 -14.12 -16.08
CA GLY A 156 -13.97 -13.47 -16.62
C GLY A 156 -15.18 -14.42 -16.74
N GLN A 157 -15.14 -15.51 -15.99
CA GLN A 157 -16.18 -16.56 -16.04
C GLN A 157 -17.35 -16.28 -15.10
N VAL A 158 -17.16 -15.44 -14.08
CA VAL A 158 -18.18 -15.08 -13.11
C VAL A 158 -18.47 -13.59 -13.12
N ALA A 159 -19.71 -13.22 -12.83
CA ALA A 159 -20.15 -11.84 -12.82
C ALA A 159 -19.95 -11.15 -11.46
N ALA A 160 -19.87 -11.93 -10.39
CA ALA A 160 -19.79 -11.42 -9.03
C ALA A 160 -18.79 -12.20 -8.17
N ARG A 161 -18.27 -11.54 -7.16
CA ARG A 161 -17.32 -12.12 -6.19
C ARG A 161 -17.88 -13.37 -5.49
N ALA A 162 -19.17 -13.36 -5.15
CA ALA A 162 -19.84 -14.46 -4.45
C ALA A 162 -19.93 -15.77 -5.26
N GLU A 163 -19.65 -15.70 -6.56
CA GLU A 163 -19.69 -16.85 -7.48
C GLU A 163 -18.33 -17.53 -7.63
N LEU A 164 -17.27 -16.94 -7.02
CA LEU A 164 -15.93 -17.52 -7.07
C LEU A 164 -15.88 -18.81 -6.25
N VAL A 165 -15.48 -19.89 -6.89
CA VAL A 165 -15.34 -21.23 -6.29
C VAL A 165 -13.87 -21.54 -6.08
N GLY A 166 -13.54 -22.21 -4.99
CA GLY A 166 -12.19 -22.67 -4.70
C GLY A 166 -12.20 -23.87 -3.77
N GLY A 167 -11.10 -24.65 -3.77
CA GLY A 167 -10.93 -25.83 -2.92
C GLY A 167 -11.75 -27.04 -3.35
N ASP A 168 -12.21 -27.10 -4.61
CA ASP A 168 -12.73 -28.31 -5.23
C ASP A 168 -11.56 -29.26 -5.53
N PRO A 169 -11.69 -30.58 -5.29
CA PRO A 169 -10.67 -31.57 -5.65
C PRO A 169 -10.39 -31.63 -7.16
N THR A 170 -11.32 -31.15 -7.99
CA THR A 170 -11.15 -31.04 -9.44
C THR A 170 -10.62 -29.64 -9.77
N PRO A 171 -9.35 -29.48 -10.17
CA PRO A 171 -8.72 -28.16 -10.38
C PRO A 171 -9.50 -27.26 -11.37
N GLU A 172 -10.12 -27.87 -12.37
CA GLU A 172 -10.87 -27.15 -13.43
C GLU A 172 -12.11 -26.41 -12.90
N ASN A 173 -12.61 -26.82 -11.73
CA ASN A 173 -13.76 -26.17 -11.08
C ASN A 173 -13.37 -24.97 -10.21
N ASN A 174 -12.08 -24.73 -10.01
CA ASN A 174 -11.60 -23.66 -9.15
C ASN A 174 -11.30 -22.40 -9.97
N HIS A 175 -11.64 -21.24 -9.39
CA HIS A 175 -11.36 -19.94 -9.97
C HIS A 175 -10.04 -19.37 -9.40
N TYR A 176 -8.91 -20.02 -9.72
CA TYR A 176 -7.58 -19.53 -9.38
C TYR A 176 -7.10 -18.43 -10.34
N LEU A 177 -6.09 -17.67 -9.93
CA LEU A 177 -5.41 -16.76 -10.83
C LEU A 177 -4.53 -17.57 -11.80
N THR A 178 -4.83 -17.50 -13.08
CA THR A 178 -4.08 -18.16 -14.15
C THR A 178 -3.33 -17.12 -15.00
N VAL A 179 -2.33 -17.56 -15.74
CA VAL A 179 -1.63 -16.72 -16.73
C VAL A 179 -2.60 -16.15 -17.76
N LYS A 180 -3.66 -16.90 -18.11
CA LYS A 180 -4.71 -16.41 -19.02
C LYS A 180 -5.47 -15.23 -18.42
N ALA A 181 -5.84 -15.27 -17.12
CA ALA A 181 -6.47 -14.15 -16.43
C ALA A 181 -5.58 -12.91 -16.41
N VAL A 182 -4.27 -13.07 -16.19
CA VAL A 182 -3.30 -11.99 -16.29
C VAL A 182 -3.24 -11.40 -17.69
N LYS A 183 -3.17 -12.24 -18.73
CA LYS A 183 -3.20 -11.79 -20.15
C LYS A 183 -4.47 -10.98 -20.45
N MET A 184 -5.62 -11.36 -19.92
CA MET A 184 -6.88 -10.63 -20.09
C MET A 184 -6.86 -9.27 -19.38
N ALA A 185 -6.36 -9.19 -18.15
CA ALA A 185 -6.21 -7.93 -17.42
C ALA A 185 -5.26 -6.96 -18.17
N VAL A 186 -4.11 -7.46 -18.63
CA VAL A 186 -3.16 -6.67 -19.44
C VAL A 186 -3.78 -6.20 -20.76
N ARG A 187 -4.59 -7.06 -21.39
CA ARG A 187 -5.34 -6.64 -22.60
C ARG A 187 -6.24 -5.46 -22.29
N THR A 188 -6.98 -5.50 -21.17
CA THR A 188 -7.88 -4.40 -20.78
C THR A 188 -7.09 -3.10 -20.57
N LEU A 189 -5.96 -3.14 -19.86
CA LEU A 189 -5.10 -1.98 -19.64
C LEU A 189 -4.55 -1.41 -20.97
N LYS A 190 -4.11 -2.28 -21.87
CA LYS A 190 -3.60 -1.88 -23.19
C LYS A 190 -4.70 -1.25 -24.08
N VAL A 191 -5.92 -1.79 -24.04
CA VAL A 191 -7.07 -1.21 -24.76
C VAL A 191 -7.40 0.20 -24.24
N GLN A 192 -7.21 0.41 -22.94
CA GLN A 192 -7.36 1.73 -22.31
C GLN A 192 -6.15 2.65 -22.51
N ASN A 193 -5.13 2.22 -23.25
CA ASN A 193 -3.87 2.94 -23.47
C ASN A 193 -3.16 3.33 -22.15
N THR A 194 -3.26 2.49 -21.12
CA THR A 194 -2.59 2.74 -19.85
C THR A 194 -1.07 2.61 -20.01
N PRO A 195 -0.27 3.62 -19.65
CA PRO A 195 1.18 3.55 -19.74
C PRO A 195 1.75 2.52 -18.77
N MET A 196 2.87 1.92 -19.13
CA MET A 196 3.62 0.99 -18.30
C MET A 196 4.57 1.73 -17.36
N LEU A 197 4.87 1.14 -16.22
CA LEU A 197 5.92 1.55 -15.30
C LEU A 197 7.20 0.78 -15.66
N ASP A 198 8.28 1.47 -16.02
CA ASP A 198 9.58 0.87 -16.39
C ASP A 198 9.46 -0.30 -17.41
N GLY A 199 8.60 -0.12 -18.41
CA GLY A 199 8.41 -1.10 -19.49
C GLY A 199 7.60 -2.34 -19.10
N SER A 200 6.92 -2.34 -17.96
CA SER A 200 6.02 -3.40 -17.50
C SER A 200 4.88 -2.85 -16.65
N TYR A 201 3.80 -3.60 -16.51
CA TYR A 201 2.83 -3.38 -15.45
C TYR A 201 3.34 -4.01 -14.15
N VAL A 202 2.85 -3.53 -13.01
CA VAL A 202 3.20 -4.09 -11.70
C VAL A 202 1.99 -4.83 -11.15
N GLY A 203 2.21 -6.08 -10.75
CA GLY A 203 1.22 -6.92 -10.08
C GLY A 203 1.56 -7.06 -8.59
N ILE A 204 0.64 -6.79 -7.69
CA ILE A 204 0.80 -7.06 -6.26
C ILE A 204 -0.08 -8.24 -5.91
N ILE A 205 0.53 -9.32 -5.41
CA ILE A 205 -0.12 -10.59 -5.16
C ILE A 205 0.14 -11.11 -3.74
N HIS A 206 -0.77 -11.94 -3.24
CA HIS A 206 -0.58 -12.70 -2.01
C HIS A 206 0.27 -13.96 -2.28
N PRO A 207 1.06 -14.46 -1.29
CA PRO A 207 1.84 -15.69 -1.43
C PRO A 207 1.01 -16.90 -1.91
N ASP A 208 -0.22 -17.08 -1.41
CA ASP A 208 -1.10 -18.17 -1.84
C ASP A 208 -1.43 -18.07 -3.34
N VAL A 209 -1.70 -16.85 -3.83
CA VAL A 209 -1.98 -16.60 -5.25
C VAL A 209 -0.73 -16.74 -6.11
N SER A 210 0.44 -16.37 -5.56
CA SER A 210 1.74 -16.58 -6.19
C SER A 210 2.00 -18.07 -6.41
N PHE A 211 1.68 -18.89 -5.40
CA PHE A 211 1.79 -20.34 -5.51
C PHE A 211 0.92 -20.89 -6.65
N ASP A 212 -0.36 -20.53 -6.69
CA ASP A 212 -1.28 -20.97 -7.74
C ASP A 212 -0.80 -20.56 -9.14
N LEU A 213 -0.32 -19.32 -9.26
CA LEU A 213 0.17 -18.77 -10.53
C LEU A 213 1.44 -19.47 -11.02
N THR A 214 2.36 -19.81 -10.11
CA THR A 214 3.62 -20.51 -10.46
C THR A 214 3.40 -21.99 -10.80
N GLU A 215 2.28 -22.59 -10.36
CA GLU A 215 1.89 -23.95 -10.75
C GLU A 215 1.28 -24.01 -12.16
N ASP A 216 0.85 -22.89 -12.73
CA ASP A 216 0.32 -22.83 -14.10
C ASP A 216 1.39 -23.27 -15.14
N PRO A 217 1.05 -24.20 -16.03
CA PRO A 217 1.97 -24.67 -17.08
C PRO A 217 2.50 -23.52 -17.96
N ASP A 218 1.64 -22.54 -18.28
CA ASP A 218 2.00 -21.36 -19.07
C ASP A 218 3.03 -20.45 -18.36
N TRP A 219 3.14 -20.56 -17.02
CA TRP A 219 4.18 -19.90 -16.22
C TRP A 219 5.48 -20.71 -16.24
N LYS A 220 5.39 -22.01 -16.00
CA LYS A 220 6.55 -22.90 -15.86
C LYS A 220 7.43 -22.94 -17.12
N TYR A 221 6.81 -23.06 -18.30
CA TYR A 221 7.57 -23.20 -19.56
C TYR A 221 8.49 -22.03 -19.89
N PRO A 222 8.04 -20.75 -19.85
CA PRO A 222 8.93 -19.62 -20.12
C PRO A 222 10.06 -19.47 -19.11
N HIS A 223 9.79 -19.72 -17.82
CA HIS A 223 10.78 -19.53 -16.75
C HIS A 223 11.84 -20.63 -16.68
N GLN A 224 11.65 -21.76 -17.34
CA GLN A 224 12.67 -22.80 -17.46
C GLN A 224 13.81 -22.43 -18.43
N TYR A 225 13.58 -21.48 -19.33
CA TYR A 225 14.51 -21.13 -20.40
C TYR A 225 15.16 -19.75 -20.29
N VAL A 226 14.68 -18.90 -19.41
CA VAL A 226 15.13 -17.49 -19.29
C VAL A 226 15.52 -17.20 -17.85
N ASP A 227 16.77 -16.78 -17.67
CA ASP A 227 17.26 -16.20 -16.42
C ASP A 227 16.49 -14.89 -16.16
N THR A 228 15.72 -14.83 -15.07
CA THR A 228 14.83 -13.71 -14.78
C THR A 228 15.56 -12.70 -13.92
N GLU A 229 15.90 -11.56 -14.47
CA GLU A 229 16.46 -10.45 -13.70
C GLU A 229 15.36 -9.81 -12.83
N HIS A 230 15.52 -9.87 -11.52
CA HIS A 230 14.61 -9.26 -10.54
C HIS A 230 15.00 -7.79 -10.31
N ILE A 231 14.06 -6.89 -10.51
CA ILE A 231 14.27 -5.44 -10.33
C ILE A 231 13.73 -4.96 -8.99
N TYR A 232 12.67 -5.57 -8.50
CA TYR A 232 12.02 -5.20 -7.25
C TYR A 232 12.29 -6.19 -6.13
N ALA A 233 12.36 -5.70 -4.90
CA ALA A 233 12.39 -6.56 -3.72
C ALA A 233 11.11 -7.41 -3.66
N ASN A 234 11.26 -8.71 -3.38
CA ASN A 234 10.17 -9.70 -3.39
C ASN A 234 9.50 -9.88 -4.77
N GLU A 235 10.19 -9.61 -5.87
CA GLU A 235 9.68 -9.92 -7.20
C GLU A 235 9.69 -11.44 -7.41
N THR A 236 8.52 -12.03 -7.71
CA THR A 236 8.37 -13.46 -8.02
C THR A 236 8.76 -13.77 -9.46
N GLY A 237 8.55 -12.82 -10.37
CA GLY A 237 8.87 -12.97 -11.78
C GLY A 237 8.06 -12.05 -12.69
N LYS A 238 8.29 -12.18 -14.00
CA LYS A 238 7.62 -11.40 -15.03
C LYS A 238 6.93 -12.30 -16.03
N ILE A 239 5.62 -12.13 -16.24
CA ILE A 239 4.87 -12.81 -17.28
C ILE A 239 3.85 -11.88 -17.94
N ALA A 240 3.59 -12.06 -19.23
CA ALA A 240 2.63 -11.29 -20.03
C ALA A 240 2.82 -9.75 -19.94
N GLY A 241 4.03 -9.28 -19.55
CA GLY A 241 4.32 -7.86 -19.38
C GLY A 241 3.97 -7.33 -18.00
N VAL A 242 3.68 -8.18 -17.02
CA VAL A 242 3.47 -7.84 -15.60
C VAL A 242 4.63 -8.37 -14.78
N ARG A 243 5.20 -7.54 -13.91
CA ARG A 243 6.13 -7.93 -12.85
C ARG A 243 5.35 -8.12 -11.56
N PHE A 244 5.47 -9.28 -10.95
CA PHE A 244 4.74 -9.61 -9.75
C PHE A 244 5.60 -9.40 -8.51
N VAL A 245 5.06 -8.60 -7.58
CA VAL A 245 5.63 -8.37 -6.24
C VAL A 245 4.76 -9.06 -5.22
N GLU A 246 5.36 -9.91 -4.41
CA GLU A 246 4.67 -10.71 -3.41
C GLU A 246 4.65 -9.99 -2.06
N THR A 247 3.48 -9.97 -1.43
CA THR A 247 3.31 -9.47 -0.07
C THR A 247 2.22 -10.24 0.67
N SER A 248 2.49 -10.60 1.92
CA SER A 248 1.50 -11.22 2.80
C SER A 248 0.35 -10.28 3.17
N GLU A 249 0.55 -8.96 2.99
CA GLU A 249 -0.44 -7.93 3.26
C GLU A 249 -1.39 -7.67 2.08
N ALA A 250 -1.26 -8.39 0.94
CA ALA A 250 -2.21 -8.28 -0.14
C ALA A 250 -3.63 -8.62 0.34
N LYS A 251 -4.63 -7.86 -0.16
CA LYS A 251 -6.01 -7.93 0.37
C LYS A 251 -6.62 -9.30 0.19
N LYS A 252 -7.03 -9.88 1.31
CA LYS A 252 -7.85 -11.07 1.41
C LYS A 252 -9.22 -10.70 1.95
N LEU A 253 -10.26 -11.18 1.31
CA LEU A 253 -11.65 -10.97 1.71
C LEU A 253 -12.18 -12.27 2.28
N PRO A 254 -12.31 -12.38 3.62
CA PRO A 254 -12.74 -13.63 4.23
C PRO A 254 -14.20 -13.94 3.87
N SER A 255 -14.46 -15.20 3.59
CA SER A 255 -15.79 -15.73 3.30
C SER A 255 -16.59 -15.01 2.20
N ALA A 256 -15.90 -14.36 1.26
CA ALA A 256 -16.54 -13.55 0.21
C ALA A 256 -16.89 -14.34 -1.04
N GLY A 257 -16.38 -15.56 -1.18
CA GLY A 257 -16.65 -16.47 -2.30
C GLY A 257 -17.76 -17.47 -2.02
N SER A 258 -18.05 -18.28 -3.01
CA SER A 258 -19.05 -19.37 -2.92
C SER A 258 -18.68 -20.36 -1.83
N GLY A 259 -19.66 -20.79 -1.05
CA GLY A 259 -19.44 -21.71 0.07
C GLY A 259 -18.58 -21.16 1.22
N GLY A 260 -18.51 -19.82 1.37
CA GLY A 260 -17.74 -19.18 2.43
C GLY A 260 -16.22 -19.23 2.21
N ARG A 261 -15.76 -19.34 0.98
CA ARG A 261 -14.34 -19.32 0.63
C ARG A 261 -13.78 -17.92 0.65
N ASP A 262 -12.51 -17.81 0.99
CA ASP A 262 -11.79 -16.55 0.98
C ASP A 262 -11.44 -16.13 -0.45
N VAL A 263 -11.57 -14.84 -0.74
CA VAL A 263 -11.25 -14.27 -2.06
C VAL A 263 -10.04 -13.37 -1.93
N TYR A 264 -9.05 -13.60 -2.76
CA TYR A 264 -7.83 -12.80 -2.83
C TYR A 264 -7.97 -11.71 -3.89
N CYS A 265 -7.48 -10.52 -3.57
CA CYS A 265 -7.47 -9.38 -4.48
C CYS A 265 -6.06 -9.15 -5.01
N THR A 266 -5.83 -9.47 -6.28
CA THR A 266 -4.60 -9.15 -6.99
C THR A 266 -4.73 -7.79 -7.64
N LEU A 267 -3.76 -6.88 -7.41
CA LEU A 267 -3.72 -5.57 -8.04
C LEU A 267 -2.78 -5.61 -9.25
N ILE A 268 -3.24 -5.11 -10.42
CA ILE A 268 -2.40 -4.92 -11.60
C ILE A 268 -2.43 -3.44 -11.94
N LEU A 269 -1.28 -2.78 -11.81
CA LEU A 269 -1.13 -1.34 -11.85
C LEU A 269 -0.30 -0.90 -13.07
N GLY A 270 -0.74 0.18 -13.70
CA GLY A 270 0.07 0.91 -14.68
C GLY A 270 0.76 2.11 -14.04
N SER A 271 1.49 2.89 -14.85
CA SER A 271 2.08 4.16 -14.40
C SER A 271 0.97 5.12 -13.98
N ASP A 272 1.23 5.87 -12.92
CA ASP A 272 0.33 6.91 -12.38
C ASP A 272 -1.09 6.42 -12.08
N ALA A 273 -1.24 5.15 -11.71
CA ALA A 273 -2.54 4.55 -11.41
C ALA A 273 -3.19 5.20 -10.17
N TYR A 274 -2.41 5.68 -9.22
CA TYR A 274 -2.86 6.34 -7.99
C TYR A 274 -1.85 7.38 -7.52
N GLY A 275 -2.31 8.33 -6.70
CA GLY A 275 -1.47 9.35 -6.07
C GLY A 275 -1.22 9.05 -4.61
N VAL A 276 0.03 9.23 -4.18
CA VAL A 276 0.45 9.15 -2.78
C VAL A 276 0.90 10.55 -2.34
N THR A 277 0.42 10.99 -1.19
CA THR A 277 0.77 12.30 -0.64
C THR A 277 1.17 12.20 0.82
N GLU A 278 2.20 12.96 1.16
CA GLU A 278 2.68 13.13 2.52
C GLU A 278 2.92 14.61 2.81
N ALA A 279 2.83 15.02 4.06
CA ALA A 279 3.15 16.39 4.46
C ALA A 279 4.67 16.53 4.64
N THR A 280 5.33 17.27 3.75
CA THR A 280 6.79 17.51 3.83
C THR A 280 7.12 18.37 5.04
N GLY A 281 8.00 17.88 5.89
CA GLY A 281 8.54 18.58 7.03
C GLY A 281 7.64 18.60 8.26
N GLY A 282 6.65 17.77 8.33
CA GLY A 282 6.21 17.20 9.58
C GLY A 282 7.24 16.12 9.90
N GLY A 283 8.26 16.42 10.70
CA GLY A 283 9.02 15.36 11.33
C GLY A 283 8.03 14.63 12.23
N LEU A 284 7.66 13.41 11.90
CA LEU A 284 7.15 12.45 12.83
C LEU A 284 8.31 11.99 13.66
#